data_acc04afda16da5e3bf810616a319e67a
#
_entry.id   acc04afda16da5e3bf810616a319e67a
#
_cell.length_a   1.000
_cell.length_b   1.000
_cell.length_c   1.000
_cell.angle_alpha   90.00
_cell.angle_beta   90.00
_cell.angle_gamma   90.00
#
_symmetry.space_group_name_H-M   'P 1'
#
loop_
_entity.id
_entity.type
_entity.pdbx_description
1 polymer ?
#
loop_
_entity_poly.entity_id
_entity_poly.type
_entity_poly.pdbx_seq_one_letter_code
_entity_poly.pdbx_strand_id
1 'polypeptide(L)'
;RSSSSAASDVYKRQVLYPLALEGALKLKEISYIHAEGFAAGEMKHGPIALIEDNVPVIMFLVSDGNEEKAISNLQEAYSRGAKIILIADKKCIDKATFAHFTVEIAEFENEFKSLLSPLLMSIPAQLLAYHVAKERGTDVDQPRNLAKSVTVE
;
A
#
# COMPACT_ATOMS: atom_id res chain seq x y z
N ARG A 1 11.08 30.42 9.28
CA ARG A 1 9.68 30.00 8.87
C ARG A 1 9.65 28.83 7.87
N SER A 2 10.69 28.02 7.78
CA SER A 2 10.70 26.88 6.84
C SER A 2 10.67 25.48 7.51
N SER A 3 10.80 25.40 8.83
CA SER A 3 10.89 24.10 9.51
C SER A 3 9.54 23.42 9.81
N SER A 4 8.45 24.18 9.91
CA SER A 4 7.14 23.58 10.23
C SER A 4 6.43 22.95 9.01
N SER A 5 6.67 23.48 7.80
CA SER A 5 6.07 22.92 6.59
C SER A 5 6.75 21.60 6.17
N ALA A 6 8.07 21.53 6.27
CA ALA A 6 8.80 20.30 5.93
C ALA A 6 8.48 19.14 6.89
N ALA A 7 8.38 19.42 8.20
CA ALA A 7 7.99 18.41 9.19
C ALA A 7 6.54 17.94 8.98
N SER A 8 5.62 18.88 8.65
CA SER A 8 4.22 18.54 8.32
C SER A 8 4.13 17.70 7.06
N ASP A 9 4.92 17.99 6.03
CA ASP A 9 4.93 17.24 4.78
C ASP A 9 5.49 15.82 4.95
N VAL A 10 6.52 15.64 5.79
CA VAL A 10 7.06 14.31 6.13
C VAL A 10 6.02 13.50 6.89
N TYR A 11 5.35 14.08 7.88
CA TYR A 11 4.33 13.40 8.67
C TYR A 11 3.13 12.96 7.81
N LYS A 12 2.62 13.82 6.94
CA LYS A 12 1.48 13.49 6.06
C LYS A 12 1.77 12.38 5.05
N ARG A 13 3.00 12.29 4.53
CA ARG A 13 3.40 11.23 3.59
C ARG A 13 3.58 9.86 4.23
N GLN A 14 3.73 9.79 5.54
CA GLN A 14 4.02 8.56 6.26
C GLN A 14 2.80 7.85 6.82
N VAL A 15 1.61 8.48 6.80
CA VAL A 15 0.40 7.93 7.42
C VAL A 15 -0.01 6.57 6.81
N LEU A 16 0.20 6.36 5.52
CA LEU A 16 -0.13 5.11 4.81
C LEU A 16 1.04 4.11 4.76
N TYR A 17 2.24 4.50 5.18
CA TYR A 17 3.39 3.60 5.18
C TYR A 17 3.23 2.41 6.15
N PRO A 18 2.79 2.61 7.41
CA PRO A 18 2.48 1.49 8.30
C PRO A 18 1.44 0.53 7.72
N LEU A 19 0.47 1.03 6.97
CA LEU A 19 -0.50 0.19 6.29
C LEU A 19 0.14 -0.67 5.18
N ALA A 20 1.09 -0.11 4.43
CA ALA A 20 1.83 -0.88 3.43
C ALA A 20 2.66 -2.01 4.09
N LEU A 21 3.28 -1.73 5.25
CA LEU A 21 3.98 -2.75 6.04
C LEU A 21 3.03 -3.85 6.53
N GLU A 22 1.87 -3.47 7.05
CA GLU A 22 0.85 -4.41 7.52
C GLU A 22 0.30 -5.27 6.37
N GLY A 23 -0.01 -4.67 5.22
CA GLY A 23 -0.44 -5.40 4.02
C GLY A 23 0.61 -6.40 3.53
N ALA A 24 1.87 -5.98 3.51
CA ALA A 24 3.00 -6.85 3.17
C ALA A 24 3.17 -8.00 4.18
N LEU A 25 2.98 -7.72 5.48
CA LEU A 25 3.01 -8.72 6.53
C LEU A 25 1.89 -9.75 6.33
N LYS A 26 0.65 -9.32 6.11
CA LYS A 26 -0.48 -10.22 5.87
C LYS A 26 -0.27 -11.13 4.66
N LEU A 27 0.26 -10.60 3.56
CA LEU A 27 0.62 -11.41 2.39
C LEU A 27 1.68 -12.47 2.73
N LYS A 28 2.69 -12.13 3.53
CA LYS A 28 3.70 -13.09 3.97
C LYS A 28 3.13 -14.17 4.87
N GLU A 29 2.31 -13.78 5.85
CA GLU A 29 1.80 -14.69 6.89
C GLU A 29 0.85 -15.74 6.33
N ILE A 30 -0.12 -15.36 5.50
CA ILE A 30 -1.22 -16.26 5.09
C ILE A 30 -1.10 -16.75 3.65
N SER A 31 -0.41 -16.03 2.77
CA SER A 31 -0.21 -16.45 1.37
C SER A 31 1.22 -16.87 1.04
N TYR A 32 2.16 -16.73 1.97
CA TYR A 32 3.58 -17.10 1.79
C TYR A 32 4.23 -16.43 0.58
N ILE A 33 3.78 -15.22 0.25
CA ILE A 33 4.35 -14.40 -0.80
C ILE A 33 5.34 -13.43 -0.15
N HIS A 34 6.55 -13.37 -0.69
CA HIS A 34 7.48 -12.33 -0.30
C HIS A 34 6.92 -10.97 -0.74
N ALA A 35 6.63 -10.12 0.22
CA ALA A 35 6.13 -8.78 0.00
C ALA A 35 6.85 -7.79 0.93
N GLU A 36 7.16 -6.62 0.42
CA GLU A 36 7.81 -5.55 1.16
C GLU A 36 6.99 -4.27 1.07
N GLY A 37 6.86 -3.58 2.21
CA GLY A 37 6.23 -2.28 2.26
C GLY A 37 7.29 -1.18 2.38
N PHE A 38 7.14 -0.12 1.62
CA PHE A 38 8.00 1.07 1.71
C PHE A 38 7.23 2.34 1.41
N ALA A 39 7.78 3.46 1.85
CA ALA A 39 7.21 4.76 1.52
C ALA A 39 7.40 5.05 0.03
N ALA A 40 6.39 5.63 -0.64
CA ALA A 40 6.43 5.89 -2.07
C ALA A 40 7.67 6.70 -2.53
N GLY A 41 8.16 7.61 -1.66
CA GLY A 41 9.38 8.38 -1.91
C GLY A 41 10.65 7.54 -1.91
N GLU A 42 10.67 6.42 -1.18
CA GLU A 42 11.84 5.55 -1.06
C GLU A 42 11.94 4.53 -2.20
N MET A 43 10.91 4.40 -3.02
CA MET A 43 10.92 3.47 -4.14
C MET A 43 12.12 3.66 -5.07
N LYS A 44 12.55 4.90 -5.29
CA LYS A 44 13.69 5.25 -6.17
C LYS A 44 15.06 4.94 -5.57
N HIS A 45 15.13 4.71 -4.27
CA HIS A 45 16.40 4.50 -3.54
C HIS A 45 16.81 3.02 -3.43
N GLY A 46 16.25 2.14 -4.25
CA GLY A 46 16.59 0.72 -4.30
C GLY A 46 15.47 -0.15 -4.84
N PRO A 47 14.26 -0.16 -4.22
CA PRO A 47 13.17 -1.05 -4.60
C PRO A 47 12.80 -1.03 -6.09
N ILE A 48 12.95 0.12 -6.74
CA ILE A 48 12.67 0.27 -8.17
C ILE A 48 13.53 -0.64 -9.06
N ALA A 49 14.71 -1.04 -8.59
CA ALA A 49 15.60 -1.95 -9.31
C ALA A 49 15.06 -3.39 -9.37
N LEU A 50 14.12 -3.74 -8.49
CA LEU A 50 13.49 -5.05 -8.43
C LEU A 50 12.19 -5.12 -9.25
N ILE A 51 11.80 -4.01 -9.87
CA ILE A 51 10.58 -3.95 -10.68
C ILE A 51 10.90 -4.48 -12.08
N GLU A 52 10.28 -5.59 -12.40
CA GLU A 52 10.30 -6.26 -13.70
C GLU A 52 8.88 -6.38 -14.25
N ASP A 53 8.75 -6.87 -15.49
CA ASP A 53 7.47 -7.10 -16.13
C ASP A 53 6.54 -7.97 -15.27
N ASN A 54 5.32 -7.49 -15.08
CA ASN A 54 4.26 -8.14 -14.31
C ASN A 54 4.46 -8.22 -12.79
N VAL A 55 5.51 -7.61 -12.22
CA VAL A 55 5.63 -7.48 -10.75
C VAL A 55 4.45 -6.65 -10.22
N PRO A 56 3.64 -7.18 -9.27
CA PRO A 56 2.54 -6.41 -8.71
C PRO A 56 3.08 -5.33 -7.77
N VAL A 57 2.62 -4.10 -7.99
CA VAL A 57 2.87 -2.95 -7.11
C VAL A 57 1.53 -2.44 -6.59
N ILE A 58 1.35 -2.53 -5.27
CA ILE A 58 0.15 -2.08 -4.59
C ILE A 58 0.44 -0.72 -3.97
N MET A 59 -0.35 0.28 -4.34
CA MET A 59 -0.24 1.64 -3.81
C MET A 59 -1.47 2.01 -3.02
N PHE A 60 -1.25 2.49 -1.79
CA PHE A 60 -2.26 3.16 -0.99
C PHE A 60 -2.09 4.67 -1.14
N LEU A 61 -3.13 5.38 -1.54
CA LEU A 61 -3.03 6.80 -1.85
C LEU A 61 -4.31 7.56 -1.48
N VAL A 62 -4.15 8.75 -0.93
CA VAL A 62 -5.24 9.70 -0.68
C VAL A 62 -4.89 11.07 -1.24
N SER A 63 -5.90 11.81 -1.68
CA SER A 63 -5.75 13.18 -2.14
C SER A 63 -5.52 14.11 -0.93
N ASP A 64 -4.26 14.37 -0.62
CA ASP A 64 -3.83 15.20 0.51
C ASP A 64 -3.09 16.48 0.07
N GLY A 65 -3.05 16.74 -1.25
CA GLY A 65 -2.32 17.83 -1.89
C GLY A 65 -0.88 17.47 -2.28
N ASN A 66 -0.41 16.27 -1.97
CA ASN A 66 0.93 15.76 -2.34
C ASN A 66 0.87 14.52 -3.23
N GLU A 67 -0.32 14.09 -3.61
CA GLU A 67 -0.57 12.86 -4.38
C GLU A 67 0.16 12.85 -5.73
N GLU A 68 0.41 14.01 -6.35
CA GLU A 68 1.06 14.08 -7.66
C GLU A 68 2.46 13.46 -7.69
N LYS A 69 3.23 13.65 -6.60
CA LYS A 69 4.56 13.03 -6.48
C LYS A 69 4.48 11.51 -6.35
N ALA A 70 3.49 11.02 -5.59
CA ALA A 70 3.27 9.59 -5.43
C ALA A 70 2.81 8.96 -6.75
N ILE A 71 1.90 9.62 -7.48
CA ILE A 71 1.44 9.20 -8.80
C ILE A 71 2.60 9.19 -9.81
N SER A 72 3.46 10.21 -9.81
CA SER A 72 4.66 10.23 -10.66
C SER A 72 5.61 9.06 -10.38
N ASN A 73 5.83 8.72 -9.09
CA ASN A 73 6.63 7.56 -8.72
C ASN A 73 5.96 6.25 -9.17
N LEU A 74 4.64 6.14 -9.04
CA LEU A 74 3.89 4.97 -9.50
C LEU A 74 3.96 4.80 -11.02
N GLN A 75 3.93 5.91 -11.76
CA GLN A 75 4.07 5.91 -13.21
C GLN A 75 5.45 5.43 -13.67
N GLU A 76 6.50 5.68 -12.88
CA GLU A 76 7.82 5.10 -13.15
C GLU A 76 7.85 3.58 -12.96
N ALA A 77 7.16 3.04 -11.93
CA ALA A 77 7.00 1.61 -11.78
C ALA A 77 6.21 1.01 -12.95
N TYR A 78 5.12 1.67 -13.34
CA TYR A 78 4.34 1.28 -14.52
C TYR A 78 5.19 1.22 -15.81
N SER A 79 6.03 2.22 -16.05
CA SER A 79 6.91 2.27 -17.24
C SER A 79 7.96 1.14 -17.28
N ARG A 80 8.19 0.46 -16.16
CA ARG A 80 9.06 -0.73 -16.06
C ARG A 80 8.30 -2.06 -16.13
N GLY A 81 7.02 -2.01 -16.48
CA GLY A 81 6.19 -3.21 -16.65
C GLY A 81 5.46 -3.69 -15.39
N ALA A 82 5.52 -2.94 -14.27
CA ALA A 82 4.78 -3.30 -13.06
C ALA A 82 3.27 -3.40 -13.30
N LYS A 83 2.61 -4.34 -12.64
CA LYS A 83 1.16 -4.44 -12.55
C LYS A 83 0.64 -3.58 -11.39
N ILE A 84 0.08 -2.44 -11.72
CA ILE A 84 -0.35 -1.46 -10.72
C ILE A 84 -1.74 -1.81 -10.17
N ILE A 85 -1.81 -1.92 -8.85
CA ILE A 85 -3.05 -2.03 -8.07
C ILE A 85 -3.12 -0.77 -7.20
N LEU A 86 -4.09 0.09 -7.45
CA LEU A 86 -4.26 1.34 -6.72
C LEU A 86 -5.46 1.28 -5.79
N ILE A 87 -5.23 1.44 -4.49
CA ILE A 87 -6.26 1.56 -3.46
C ILE A 87 -6.30 3.03 -3.03
N ALA A 88 -7.31 3.77 -3.45
CA ALA A 88 -7.29 5.21 -3.32
C ALA A 88 -8.69 5.84 -3.33
N ASP A 89 -8.76 7.12 -2.97
CA ASP A 89 -9.97 7.91 -3.21
C ASP A 89 -10.15 8.22 -4.71
N LYS A 90 -11.36 8.61 -5.07
CA LYS A 90 -11.77 8.88 -6.47
C LYS A 90 -10.85 9.87 -7.17
N LYS A 91 -10.43 10.95 -6.49
CA LYS A 91 -9.56 11.99 -7.07
C LYS A 91 -8.20 11.44 -7.48
N CYS A 92 -7.64 10.54 -6.70
CA CYS A 92 -6.37 9.86 -7.02
C CYS A 92 -6.53 8.86 -8.15
N ILE A 93 -7.63 8.10 -8.18
CA ILE A 93 -7.94 7.14 -9.24
C ILE A 93 -8.07 7.86 -10.59
N ASP A 94 -8.80 8.97 -10.64
CA ASP A 94 -9.00 9.75 -11.86
C ASP A 94 -7.69 10.33 -12.43
N LYS A 95 -6.69 10.59 -11.56
CA LYS A 95 -5.35 11.04 -11.97
C LYS A 95 -4.44 9.88 -12.42
N ALA A 96 -4.65 8.67 -11.93
CA ALA A 96 -3.79 7.52 -12.18
C ALA A 96 -4.43 6.50 -13.13
N THR A 97 -4.87 6.97 -14.30
CA THR A 97 -5.60 6.18 -15.32
C THR A 97 -4.81 5.01 -15.90
N PHE A 98 -3.51 4.95 -15.66
CA PHE A 98 -2.62 3.84 -16.05
C PHE A 98 -2.67 2.65 -15.08
N ALA A 99 -3.34 2.76 -13.93
CA ALA A 99 -3.49 1.66 -12.99
C ALA A 99 -4.28 0.51 -13.62
N HIS A 100 -3.79 -0.73 -13.45
CA HIS A 100 -4.43 -1.91 -14.01
C HIS A 100 -5.69 -2.30 -13.24
N PHE A 101 -5.64 -2.13 -11.92
CA PHE A 101 -6.76 -2.40 -11.03
C PHE A 101 -6.88 -1.26 -10.02
N THR A 102 -8.10 -0.89 -9.70
CA THR A 102 -8.40 0.16 -8.72
C THR A 102 -9.40 -0.34 -7.69
N VAL A 103 -9.18 0.04 -6.44
CA VAL A 103 -10.14 -0.12 -5.35
C VAL A 103 -10.45 1.27 -4.81
N GLU A 104 -11.66 1.73 -5.05
CA GLU A 104 -12.09 3.03 -4.57
C GLU A 104 -12.49 2.97 -3.09
N ILE A 105 -11.96 3.92 -2.31
CA ILE A 105 -12.37 4.13 -0.92
C ILE A 105 -13.20 5.40 -0.79
N ALA A 106 -14.03 5.46 0.24
CA ALA A 106 -14.81 6.65 0.53
C ALA A 106 -13.90 7.87 0.77
N GLU A 107 -14.27 9.00 0.19
CA GLU A 107 -13.60 10.27 0.39
C GLU A 107 -14.08 10.94 1.68
N PHE A 108 -13.15 11.48 2.45
CA PHE A 108 -13.43 12.33 3.61
C PHE A 108 -13.00 13.76 3.30
N GLU A 109 -13.88 14.71 3.52
CA GLU A 109 -13.62 16.14 3.28
C GLU A 109 -13.26 16.92 4.55
N ASN A 110 -12.81 16.25 5.60
CA ASN A 110 -12.53 16.88 6.90
C ASN A 110 -11.10 16.63 7.37
N GLU A 111 -10.76 17.28 8.49
CA GLU A 111 -9.45 17.16 9.16
C GLU A 111 -9.11 15.71 9.60
N PHE A 112 -10.10 14.83 9.72
CA PHE A 112 -9.91 13.43 10.08
C PHE A 112 -9.53 12.53 8.89
N LYS A 113 -9.44 13.06 7.68
CA LYS A 113 -9.08 12.28 6.48
C LYS A 113 -7.81 11.45 6.69
N SER A 114 -6.75 12.06 7.20
CA SER A 114 -5.47 11.37 7.45
C SER A 114 -5.56 10.27 8.51
N LEU A 115 -6.50 10.37 9.44
CA LEU A 115 -6.72 9.38 10.50
C LEU A 115 -7.64 8.24 10.04
N LEU A 116 -8.70 8.56 9.30
CA LEU A 116 -9.72 7.59 8.90
C LEU A 116 -9.34 6.79 7.65
N SER A 117 -8.59 7.39 6.73
CA SER A 117 -8.20 6.71 5.49
C SER A 117 -7.39 5.43 5.71
N PRO A 118 -6.38 5.37 6.62
CA PRO A 118 -5.69 4.12 6.90
C PRO A 118 -6.61 3.02 7.45
N LEU A 119 -7.60 3.38 8.27
CA LEU A 119 -8.57 2.44 8.82
C LEU A 119 -9.44 1.84 7.71
N LEU A 120 -9.95 2.65 6.79
CA LEU A 120 -10.71 2.15 5.64
C LEU A 120 -9.86 1.32 4.70
N MET A 121 -8.63 1.74 4.43
CA MET A 121 -7.72 1.04 3.53
C MET A 121 -7.19 -0.27 4.10
N SER A 122 -7.25 -0.46 5.42
CA SER A 122 -6.87 -1.74 6.04
C SER A 122 -7.79 -2.88 5.59
N ILE A 123 -9.07 -2.59 5.33
CA ILE A 123 -10.05 -3.58 4.88
C ILE A 123 -9.65 -4.17 3.52
N PRO A 124 -9.47 -3.39 2.44
CA PRO A 124 -9.05 -3.95 1.16
C PRO A 124 -7.65 -4.58 1.22
N ALA A 125 -6.74 -4.10 2.07
CA ALA A 125 -5.43 -4.72 2.26
C ALA A 125 -5.56 -6.14 2.85
N GLN A 126 -6.39 -6.31 3.87
CA GLN A 126 -6.67 -7.62 4.48
C GLN A 126 -7.44 -8.54 3.52
N LEU A 127 -8.45 -8.02 2.83
CA LEU A 127 -9.21 -8.80 1.84
C LEU A 127 -8.32 -9.27 0.69
N LEU A 128 -7.39 -8.43 0.23
CA LEU A 128 -6.43 -8.83 -0.80
C LEU A 128 -5.60 -10.02 -0.32
N ALA A 129 -5.01 -9.94 0.87
CA ALA A 129 -4.22 -11.04 1.44
C ALA A 129 -5.06 -12.31 1.60
N TYR A 130 -6.30 -12.19 2.08
CA TYR A 130 -7.25 -13.30 2.22
C TYR A 130 -7.55 -13.96 0.87
N HIS A 131 -7.92 -13.19 -0.14
CA HIS A 131 -8.25 -13.75 -1.46
C HIS A 131 -7.05 -14.39 -2.14
N VAL A 132 -5.87 -13.79 -2.02
CA VAL A 132 -4.61 -14.37 -2.54
C VAL A 132 -4.30 -15.70 -1.84
N ALA A 133 -4.47 -15.76 -0.52
CA ALA A 133 -4.27 -16.99 0.25
C ALA A 133 -5.25 -18.10 -0.21
N LYS A 134 -6.53 -17.74 -0.38
CA LYS A 134 -7.57 -18.65 -0.84
C LYS A 134 -7.27 -19.20 -2.25
N GLU A 135 -6.88 -18.34 -3.19
CA GLU A 135 -6.48 -18.75 -4.56
C GLU A 135 -5.26 -19.68 -4.56
N ARG A 136 -4.34 -19.49 -3.61
CA ARG A 136 -3.17 -20.35 -3.43
C ARG A 136 -3.50 -21.67 -2.69
N GLY A 137 -4.71 -21.82 -2.17
CA GLY A 137 -5.12 -22.99 -1.39
C GLY A 137 -4.43 -23.08 -0.03
N THR A 138 -4.00 -21.94 0.54
CA THR A 138 -3.39 -21.89 1.87
C THR A 138 -4.46 -21.73 2.95
N ASP A 139 -4.19 -22.30 4.14
CA ASP A 139 -5.09 -22.17 5.29
C ASP A 139 -4.90 -20.78 5.92
N VAL A 140 -5.95 -19.96 5.90
CA VAL A 140 -5.96 -18.60 6.46
C VAL A 140 -6.08 -18.59 7.98
N ASP A 141 -6.72 -19.62 8.56
CA ASP A 141 -7.00 -19.71 9.99
C ASP A 141 -5.85 -20.36 10.76
N GLN A 142 -5.12 -21.26 10.10
CA GLN A 142 -3.98 -21.98 10.68
C GLN A 142 -2.77 -21.91 9.73
N PRO A 143 -2.20 -20.71 9.53
CA PRO A 143 -1.03 -20.59 8.68
C PRO A 143 0.15 -21.38 9.27
N ARG A 144 0.87 -22.09 8.39
CA ARG A 144 2.03 -22.89 8.80
C ARG A 144 3.13 -21.98 9.38
N ASN A 145 3.89 -22.50 10.30
CA ASN A 145 5.04 -21.82 10.94
C ASN A 145 4.68 -20.56 11.75
N LEU A 146 3.40 -20.34 12.03
CA LEU A 146 2.95 -19.29 12.94
C LEU A 146 2.25 -19.91 14.13
N ALA A 147 2.69 -19.57 15.35
CA ALA A 147 2.01 -19.94 16.57
C ALA A 147 0.97 -18.88 16.93
N LYS A 148 -0.25 -19.31 17.28
CA LYS A 148 -1.31 -18.38 17.77
C LYS A 148 -0.95 -17.76 19.13
N SER A 149 -0.03 -18.37 19.87
CA SER A 149 0.54 -17.84 21.09
C SER A 149 2.03 -18.20 21.14
N VAL A 150 2.86 -17.22 21.41
CA VAL A 150 4.27 -17.47 21.70
C VAL A 150 4.34 -17.93 23.15
N THR A 151 4.53 -19.23 23.36
CA THR A 151 4.73 -19.87 24.68
C THR A 151 6.19 -20.18 24.96
N VAL A 152 7.11 -19.55 24.25
CA VAL A 152 8.55 -19.72 24.42
C VAL A 152 9.06 -18.58 25.28
N GLU A 153 9.49 -18.90 26.50
CA GLU A 153 10.33 -18.04 27.34
C GLU A 153 11.78 -18.08 26.81
#